data_11de82c32159eee152947dfb201e13cf
#
_entry.id   11de82c32159eee152947dfb201e13cf
#
_cell.length_a   1.000
_cell.length_b   1.000
_cell.length_c   1.000
_cell.angle_alpha   90.00
_cell.angle_beta   90.00
_cell.angle_gamma   90.00
#
_symmetry.space_group_name_H-M   'P 1'
#
loop_
_entity.id
_entity.type
_entity.pdbx_description
1 polymer ?
#
loop_
_entity_poly.entity_id
_entity_poly.type
_entity_poly.pdbx_seq_one_letter_code
_entity_poly.pdbx_strand_id
1 'polypeptide(L)' 'MKVEFNLNDQVIMKKPHACKTNLWVITRIGADVKIKCINCGREIMMDRLEFYKKLKKVIKNEKEN' A
#
# COMPACT_ATOMS: atom_id res chain seq x y z
N MET A 1 -8.91 -15.28 -3.69
CA MET A 1 -9.07 -14.54 -2.58
C MET A 1 -9.01 -13.08 -2.81
N LYS A 2 -9.88 -12.31 -2.24
CA LYS A 2 -9.88 -10.95 -2.47
C LYS A 2 -9.35 -10.17 -1.36
N VAL A 3 -8.57 -9.19 -1.60
CA VAL A 3 -8.03 -8.30 -0.61
C VAL A 3 -8.70 -6.97 -0.81
N GLU A 4 -9.31 -6.43 0.23
CA GLU A 4 -9.97 -5.17 0.10
C GLU A 4 -9.17 -4.08 0.73
N PHE A 5 -9.10 -2.93 0.10
CA PHE A 5 -8.38 -1.79 0.61
C PHE A 5 -9.04 -0.52 0.13
N ASN A 6 -8.78 0.57 0.81
CA ASN A 6 -9.36 1.86 0.47
C ASN A 6 -8.30 2.93 0.52
N LEU A 7 -8.65 4.13 0.09
CA LEU A 7 -7.73 5.24 0.17
C LEU A 7 -7.33 5.45 1.62
N ASN A 8 -6.11 5.80 1.82
CA ASN A 8 -5.53 6.08 3.13
C ASN A 8 -5.33 4.86 4.00
N ASP A 9 -5.62 3.67 3.50
CA ASP A 9 -5.32 2.48 4.25
C ASP A 9 -3.80 2.24 4.18
N GLN A 10 -3.24 1.66 5.18
CA GLN A 10 -1.83 1.34 5.19
C GLN A 10 -1.63 -0.10 4.76
N VAL A 11 -0.55 -0.36 4.08
CA VAL A 11 -0.26 -1.71 3.60
C VAL A 11 1.19 -2.04 3.85
N ILE A 12 1.48 -3.32 4.00
CA ILE A 12 2.84 -3.79 4.12
C ILE A 12 3.13 -4.61 2.88
N MET A 13 4.22 -4.29 2.22
CA MET A 13 4.59 -4.98 1.00
C MET A 13 5.57 -6.10 1.34
N LYS A 14 5.73 -7.06 0.45
CA LYS A 14 6.57 -8.19 0.72
C LYS A 14 8.04 -7.84 0.76
N LYS A 15 8.44 -6.81 0.01
CA LYS A 15 9.83 -6.42 0.01
C LYS A 15 9.97 -5.03 0.52
N PRO A 16 10.82 -4.77 1.48
CA PRO A 16 11.08 -3.41 1.91
C PRO A 16 11.90 -2.69 0.85
N HIS A 17 11.84 -1.40 0.79
CA HIS A 17 12.68 -0.65 -0.12
C HIS A 17 13.85 -0.04 0.65
N ALA A 18 14.58 0.83 -0.04
CA ALA A 18 15.85 1.33 0.51
C ALA A 18 15.74 2.01 1.86
N CYS A 19 14.63 2.54 2.24
CA CYS A 19 14.56 3.22 3.51
C CYS A 19 14.17 2.28 4.65
N LYS A 20 14.24 0.98 4.42
CA LYS A 20 14.06 0.01 5.44
C LYS A 20 12.67 -0.10 6.00
N THR A 21 11.70 0.51 5.39
CA THR A 21 10.33 0.45 5.80
C THR A 21 9.52 -0.14 4.69
N ASN A 22 8.67 -1.08 4.97
CA ASN A 22 7.78 -1.57 3.94
C ASN A 22 6.33 -1.23 4.27
N LEU A 23 6.12 -0.20 5.08
CA LEU A 23 4.80 0.28 5.40
C LEU A 23 4.47 1.44 4.47
N TRP A 24 3.38 1.31 3.76
CA TRP A 24 2.99 2.29 2.77
C TRP A 24 1.54 2.70 3.00
N VAL A 25 1.17 3.85 2.49
CA VAL A 25 -0.21 4.29 2.56
C VAL A 25 -0.73 4.41 1.14
N ILE A 26 -1.96 4.00 0.90
CA ILE A 26 -2.55 4.05 -0.42
C ILE A 26 -3.03 5.46 -0.68
N THR A 27 -2.49 6.08 -1.73
CA THR A 27 -2.86 7.45 -2.05
C THR A 27 -3.76 7.53 -3.26
N ARG A 28 -3.88 6.47 -4.06
CA ARG A 28 -4.76 6.51 -5.20
C ARG A 28 -5.21 5.11 -5.57
N ILE A 29 -6.46 4.95 -5.91
CA ILE A 29 -7.00 3.69 -6.36
C ILE A 29 -7.77 3.95 -7.63
N GLY A 30 -7.47 3.20 -8.64
CA GLY A 30 -8.15 3.32 -9.92
C GLY A 30 -7.73 2.14 -10.75
N ALA A 31 -7.48 2.35 -12.02
CA ALA A 31 -6.92 1.30 -12.85
C ALA A 31 -5.58 0.89 -12.27
N ASP A 32 -4.85 1.86 -11.71
CA ASP A 32 -3.59 1.57 -11.05
C ASP A 32 -3.71 1.93 -9.58
N VAL A 33 -2.82 1.42 -8.77
CA VAL A 33 -2.78 1.73 -7.35
C VAL A 33 -1.51 2.48 -7.05
N LYS A 34 -1.61 3.62 -6.39
CA LYS A 34 -0.45 4.40 -6.04
C LYS A 34 -0.27 4.36 -4.54
N ILE A 35 0.92 4.09 -4.08
CA ILE A 35 1.21 4.02 -2.66
C ILE A 35 2.39 4.92 -2.33
N LYS A 36 2.44 5.38 -1.11
CA LYS A 36 3.46 6.30 -0.68
C LYS A 36 4.11 5.75 0.59
N CYS A 37 5.41 5.75 0.62
CA CYS A 37 6.14 5.28 1.79
C CYS A 37 5.94 6.24 2.94
N ILE A 38 5.53 5.75 4.08
CA ILE A 38 5.28 6.59 5.22
C ILE A 38 6.55 7.23 5.72
N ASN A 39 7.66 6.55 5.63
CA ASN A 39 8.90 7.05 6.18
C ASN A 39 9.59 8.07 5.31
N CYS A 40 9.79 7.83 4.06
CA CYS A 40 10.55 8.73 3.22
C CYS A 40 9.71 9.50 2.20
N GLY A 41 8.46 9.21 2.10
CA GLY A 41 7.59 9.93 1.18
C GLY A 41 7.67 9.50 -0.27
N ARG A 42 8.40 8.42 -0.57
CA ARG A 42 8.51 7.98 -1.94
C ARG A 42 7.20 7.39 -2.41
N GLU A 43 6.78 7.74 -3.62
CA GLU A 43 5.57 7.19 -4.18
C GLU A 43 5.88 6.26 -5.31
N ILE A 44 5.16 5.17 -5.42
CA ILE A 44 5.25 4.28 -6.56
C ILE A 44 3.86 3.91 -7.00
N MET A 45 3.73 3.55 -8.25
CA MET A 45 2.45 3.20 -8.81
C MET A 45 2.60 1.87 -9.54
N MET A 46 1.60 1.03 -9.47
CA MET A 46 1.62 -0.26 -10.14
C MET A 46 0.20 -0.65 -10.46
N ASP A 47 -0.01 -1.57 -11.36
CA ASP A 47 -1.35 -1.98 -11.68
C ASP A 47 -1.89 -2.84 -10.54
N ARG A 48 -3.16 -3.13 -10.56
CA ARG A 48 -3.78 -3.84 -9.46
C ARG A 48 -3.25 -5.25 -9.30
N LEU A 49 -3.00 -5.93 -10.38
CA LEU A 49 -2.49 -7.28 -10.27
C LEU A 49 -1.11 -7.30 -9.65
N GLU A 50 -0.28 -6.37 -10.04
CA GLU A 50 1.04 -6.30 -9.48
C GLU A 50 0.97 -5.94 -8.01
N PHE A 51 0.07 -5.03 -7.66
CA PHE A 51 -0.12 -4.64 -6.28
C PHE A 51 -0.50 -5.86 -5.44
N TYR A 52 -1.45 -6.66 -5.91
CA TYR A 52 -1.84 -7.83 -5.18
C TYR A 52 -0.69 -8.82 -5.02
N LYS A 53 0.13 -8.97 -6.03
CA LYS A 53 1.23 -9.90 -5.96
C LYS A 53 2.27 -9.48 -4.95
N LYS A 54 2.48 -8.19 -4.80
CA LYS A 54 3.50 -7.68 -3.92
C LYS A 54 3.00 -7.35 -2.53
N LEU A 55 1.71 -7.40 -2.34
CA LEU A 55 1.11 -7.02 -1.07
C LEU A 55 1.26 -8.14 -0.06
N LYS A 56 1.69 -7.81 1.14
CA LYS A 56 1.79 -8.79 2.19
C LYS A 56 0.59 -8.69 3.11
N LYS A 57 0.18 -7.50 3.47
CA LYS A 57 -0.86 -7.32 4.43
C LYS A 57 -1.47 -5.95 4.33
N VAL A 58 -2.76 -5.83 4.59
CA VAL A 58 -3.43 -4.53 4.63
C VAL A 58 -3.76 -4.22 6.07
N ILE A 59 -3.36 -3.03 6.55
CA ILE A 59 -3.65 -2.60 7.87
C ILE A 59 -4.71 -1.54 7.74
N LYS A 60 -5.92 -1.84 8.13
CA LYS A 60 -6.99 -0.91 7.94
C LYS A 60 -6.88 0.24 8.87
N ASN A 61 -7.30 1.40 8.40
CA ASN A 61 -7.25 2.57 9.19
C ASN A 61 -8.48 2.57 10.07
N GLU A 62 -8.42 2.06 11.31
CA GLU A 62 -9.47 1.90 12.11
C GLU A 62 -9.75 2.94 13.00
N LYS A 63 -9.78 3.93 12.82
CA LYS A 63 -10.02 4.96 13.70
C LYS A 63 -11.27 4.90 14.24
N GLU A 64 -11.90 4.46 14.32
CA GLU A 64 -12.89 4.39 14.80
C GLU A 64 -13.47 4.82 15.20
N ASN A 65 -13.79 4.82 15.26
CA ASN A 65 -14.39 5.10 15.68
C ASN A 65 -14.81 5.22 15.84
#